data_7f418cc306ce34b17e4be04e6ec421b1
#
_entry.id   7f418cc306ce34b17e4be04e6ec421b1
#
_cell.length_a   1.000
_cell.length_b   1.000
_cell.length_c   1.000
_cell.angle_alpha   90.00
_cell.angle_beta   90.00
_cell.angle_gamma   90.00
#
_symmetry.space_group_name_H-M   'P 1'
#
loop_
_entity.id
_entity.type
_entity.pdbx_description
1 polymer ?
#
loop_
_entity_poly.entity_id
_entity_poly.type
_entity_poly.pdbx_seq_one_letter_code
_entity_poly.pdbx_strand_id
1 'polypeptide(L)'
;MSIYKTLLRALFGKVRFAEREEYQEFRYKLLMVLMFSGALVTAFFILGTLGEVNPIGPDHQRSMFIYTGLTSLLTLVLRNHPERFTLVAWFYEGVCLFENTSALVYVSSDELRVLWFFTNVPGVFILLGKRAGWIITIATILGLIFGNPYLERPYSPNALATGLFCLLYLGIFFHTYVDRTFSYFTRMRDYNDRLQDMASHDPLTKVLNARAYYQACEQLILQLKRSNLTYSVLFVDLDHFKLINDSHGHAAGDEVLKRVANVLQSQLRQTDLLGRIGGEEFSIFLPDTPLNGAMKLAESIRQAIEQCCPSIGQQNLTVTASVGVATHTPKLSSMQAIQQHADEAMYEAKKAGRNRVTTLQSSTGLSGFGR
;
A
#
# COMPACT_ATOMS: atom_id res chain seq x y z
N MET A 1 -9.36 -8.76 24.77
CA MET A 1 -8.53 -8.40 23.58
C MET A 1 -7.25 -9.24 23.43
N SER A 2 -6.66 -9.80 24.50
CA SER A 2 -5.44 -10.65 24.44
C SER A 2 -5.66 -12.02 23.80
N ILE A 3 -6.68 -12.78 24.20
CA ILE A 3 -6.96 -14.16 23.72
C ILE A 3 -7.22 -14.21 22.21
N TYR A 4 -8.02 -13.28 21.69
CA TYR A 4 -8.32 -13.20 20.26
C TYR A 4 -7.05 -12.97 19.42
N LYS A 5 -6.19 -12.04 19.82
CA LYS A 5 -4.90 -11.80 19.14
C LYS A 5 -3.97 -13.01 19.21
N THR A 6 -4.01 -13.77 20.29
CA THR A 6 -3.21 -14.99 20.46
C THR A 6 -3.71 -16.09 19.53
N LEU A 7 -5.03 -16.30 19.42
CA LEU A 7 -5.64 -17.27 18.50
C LEU A 7 -5.35 -16.93 17.03
N LEU A 8 -5.48 -15.66 16.64
CA LEU A 8 -5.14 -15.21 15.28
C LEU A 8 -3.65 -15.44 14.96
N ARG A 9 -2.75 -15.18 15.91
CA ARG A 9 -1.33 -15.49 15.73
C ARG A 9 -1.03 -16.98 15.70
N ALA A 10 -1.76 -17.76 16.43
CA ALA A 10 -1.63 -19.23 16.40
C ALA A 10 -2.04 -19.77 15.02
N LEU A 11 -3.13 -19.29 14.44
CA LEU A 11 -3.63 -19.74 13.14
C LEU A 11 -2.80 -19.16 11.98
N PHE A 12 -2.66 -17.83 11.88
CA PHE A 12 -2.07 -17.15 10.71
C PHE A 12 -0.57 -16.91 10.81
N GLY A 13 0.07 -17.13 11.97
CA GLY A 13 1.47 -16.85 12.19
C GLY A 13 1.76 -15.36 12.45
N LYS A 14 3.03 -14.94 12.19
CA LYS A 14 3.53 -13.57 12.42
C LYS A 14 3.68 -12.78 11.12
N VAL A 15 3.00 -13.18 10.06
CA VAL A 15 3.10 -12.52 8.74
C VAL A 15 2.57 -11.09 8.83
N ARG A 16 3.28 -10.15 8.21
CA ARG A 16 2.85 -8.77 8.01
C ARG A 16 2.78 -8.52 6.52
N PHE A 17 1.65 -8.06 6.07
CA PHE A 17 1.45 -7.57 4.72
C PHE A 17 1.57 -6.06 4.69
N ALA A 18 2.05 -5.48 3.59
CA ALA A 18 2.02 -4.05 3.39
C ALA A 18 0.57 -3.58 3.24
N GLU A 19 0.28 -2.30 3.57
CA GLU A 19 -1.06 -1.72 3.40
C GLU A 19 -1.62 -1.86 1.97
N ARG A 20 -0.72 -2.02 0.99
CA ARG A 20 -1.08 -2.21 -0.42
C ARG A 20 -1.42 -3.66 -0.79
N GLU A 21 -1.30 -4.60 0.12
CA GLU A 21 -1.44 -6.05 -0.11
C GLU A 21 -2.69 -6.66 0.55
N GLU A 22 -3.71 -5.84 0.88
CA GLU A 22 -4.94 -6.29 1.56
C GLU A 22 -5.62 -7.48 0.88
N TYR A 23 -5.67 -7.50 -0.45
CA TYR A 23 -6.26 -8.61 -1.19
C TYR A 23 -5.41 -9.89 -1.08
N GLN A 24 -4.08 -9.77 -1.05
CA GLN A 24 -3.20 -10.93 -0.84
C GLN A 24 -3.31 -11.44 0.60
N GLU A 25 -3.38 -10.54 1.57
CA GLU A 25 -3.63 -10.87 2.97
C GLU A 25 -4.95 -11.62 3.14
N PHE A 26 -6.03 -11.14 2.52
CA PHE A 26 -7.33 -11.80 2.52
C PHE A 26 -7.24 -13.22 1.97
N ARG A 27 -6.65 -13.43 0.79
CA ARG A 27 -6.49 -14.76 0.17
C ARG A 27 -5.67 -15.70 1.03
N TYR A 28 -4.56 -15.21 1.61
CA TYR A 28 -3.72 -15.98 2.52
C TYR A 28 -4.51 -16.45 3.75
N LYS A 29 -5.22 -15.54 4.40
CA LYS A 29 -6.04 -15.87 5.56
C LYS A 29 -7.18 -16.83 5.21
N LEU A 30 -7.83 -16.62 4.08
CA LEU A 30 -8.89 -17.51 3.60
C LEU A 30 -8.37 -18.93 3.37
N LEU A 31 -7.23 -19.08 2.69
CA LEU A 31 -6.63 -20.41 2.46
C LEU A 31 -6.29 -21.11 3.79
N MET A 32 -5.69 -20.38 4.74
CA MET A 32 -5.40 -20.93 6.06
C MET A 32 -6.66 -21.39 6.80
N VAL A 33 -7.74 -20.61 6.74
CA VAL A 33 -9.04 -20.98 7.34
C VAL A 33 -9.62 -22.21 6.67
N LEU A 34 -9.61 -22.27 5.32
CA LEU A 34 -10.15 -23.40 4.58
C LEU A 34 -9.38 -24.70 4.87
N MET A 35 -8.04 -24.65 4.88
CA MET A 35 -7.21 -25.81 5.22
C MET A 35 -7.48 -26.29 6.66
N PHE A 36 -7.50 -25.37 7.62
CA PHE A 36 -7.72 -25.70 9.02
C PHE A 36 -9.14 -26.24 9.26
N SER A 37 -10.18 -25.57 8.75
CA SER A 37 -11.57 -26.02 8.91
C SER A 37 -11.82 -27.33 8.18
N GLY A 38 -11.26 -27.51 6.98
CA GLY A 38 -11.37 -28.77 6.23
C GLY A 38 -10.75 -29.94 6.99
N ALA A 39 -9.52 -29.77 7.51
CA ALA A 39 -8.87 -30.79 8.34
C ALA A 39 -9.68 -31.11 9.61
N LEU A 40 -10.23 -30.08 10.27
CA LEU A 40 -11.03 -30.25 11.49
C LEU A 40 -12.34 -31.03 11.22
N VAL A 41 -13.07 -30.62 10.16
CA VAL A 41 -14.32 -31.31 9.77
C VAL A 41 -14.05 -32.76 9.41
N THR A 42 -13.02 -33.02 8.59
CA THR A 42 -12.68 -34.41 8.20
C THR A 42 -12.23 -35.22 9.41
N ALA A 43 -11.45 -34.66 10.33
CA ALA A 43 -11.09 -35.33 11.58
C ALA A 43 -12.33 -35.67 12.43
N PHE A 44 -13.34 -34.81 12.45
CA PHE A 44 -14.61 -35.08 13.13
C PHE A 44 -15.36 -36.26 12.50
N PHE A 45 -15.40 -36.35 11.16
CA PHE A 45 -15.99 -37.52 10.46
C PHE A 45 -15.22 -38.80 10.75
N ILE A 46 -13.88 -38.78 10.78
CA ILE A 46 -13.04 -39.91 11.15
C ILE A 46 -13.41 -40.42 12.56
N LEU A 47 -13.51 -39.50 13.53
CA LEU A 47 -13.91 -39.87 14.91
C LEU A 47 -15.32 -40.46 14.97
N GLY A 48 -16.28 -39.92 14.17
CA GLY A 48 -17.62 -40.47 14.05
C GLY A 48 -17.62 -41.89 13.49
N THR A 49 -16.75 -42.18 12.53
CA THR A 49 -16.60 -43.55 11.98
C THR A 49 -15.98 -44.49 12.98
N LEU A 50 -14.95 -44.09 13.72
CA LEU A 50 -14.33 -44.90 14.78
C LEU A 50 -15.29 -45.17 15.96
N GLY A 51 -16.24 -44.24 16.19
CA GLY A 51 -17.30 -44.38 17.21
C GLY A 51 -18.55 -45.10 16.71
N GLU A 52 -18.54 -45.68 15.51
CA GLU A 52 -19.68 -46.39 14.88
C GLU A 52 -20.95 -45.57 14.69
N VAL A 53 -20.83 -44.23 14.82
CA VAL A 53 -21.94 -43.28 14.64
C VAL A 53 -22.24 -43.07 13.15
N ASN A 54 -21.19 -43.07 12.31
CA ASN A 54 -21.30 -42.90 10.85
C ASN A 54 -20.33 -43.85 10.15
N PRO A 55 -20.75 -45.11 9.84
CA PRO A 55 -19.89 -46.10 9.24
C PRO A 55 -19.52 -45.74 7.80
N ILE A 56 -18.27 -45.35 7.59
CA ILE A 56 -17.68 -45.05 6.29
C ILE A 56 -16.78 -46.22 5.89
N GLY A 57 -16.82 -46.62 4.62
CA GLY A 57 -16.00 -47.70 4.08
C GLY A 57 -14.49 -47.45 4.23
N PRO A 58 -13.66 -48.50 4.32
CA PRO A 58 -12.24 -48.37 4.64
C PRO A 58 -11.44 -47.56 3.62
N ASP A 59 -11.84 -47.59 2.35
CA ASP A 59 -11.13 -46.87 1.29
C ASP A 59 -11.32 -45.36 1.40
N HIS A 60 -12.55 -44.88 1.64
CA HIS A 60 -12.78 -43.46 1.90
C HIS A 60 -12.21 -43.03 3.25
N GLN A 61 -12.24 -43.87 4.26
CA GLN A 61 -11.60 -43.59 5.53
C GLN A 61 -10.08 -43.36 5.37
N ARG A 62 -9.40 -44.12 4.53
CA ARG A 62 -7.98 -43.92 4.19
C ARG A 62 -7.75 -42.55 3.50
N SER A 63 -8.61 -42.21 2.55
CA SER A 63 -8.49 -40.88 1.87
C SER A 63 -8.68 -39.73 2.84
N MET A 64 -9.60 -39.83 3.80
CA MET A 64 -9.82 -38.86 4.86
C MET A 64 -8.58 -38.65 5.74
N PHE A 65 -7.88 -39.72 6.12
CA PHE A 65 -6.61 -39.63 6.85
C PHE A 65 -5.53 -38.90 6.00
N ILE A 66 -5.41 -39.26 4.73
CA ILE A 66 -4.47 -38.62 3.79
C ILE A 66 -4.79 -37.13 3.65
N TYR A 67 -6.06 -36.79 3.43
CA TYR A 67 -6.53 -35.43 3.33
C TYR A 67 -6.18 -34.60 4.58
N THR A 68 -6.53 -35.11 5.77
CA THR A 68 -6.27 -34.42 7.04
C THR A 68 -4.77 -34.26 7.29
N GLY A 69 -3.96 -35.27 6.98
CA GLY A 69 -2.50 -35.19 7.10
C GLY A 69 -1.88 -34.16 6.15
N LEU A 70 -2.26 -34.22 4.87
CA LEU A 70 -1.73 -33.31 3.85
C LEU A 70 -2.17 -31.87 4.08
N THR A 71 -3.44 -31.62 4.40
CA THR A 71 -3.93 -30.25 4.67
C THR A 71 -3.28 -29.66 5.93
N SER A 72 -3.05 -30.47 6.97
CA SER A 72 -2.31 -30.06 8.16
C SER A 72 -0.86 -29.71 7.83
N LEU A 73 -0.19 -30.53 7.01
CA LEU A 73 1.17 -30.25 6.53
C LEU A 73 1.22 -28.96 5.70
N LEU A 74 0.31 -28.80 4.75
CA LEU A 74 0.23 -27.58 3.92
C LEU A 74 0.00 -26.34 4.77
N THR A 75 -0.81 -26.44 5.83
CA THR A 75 -1.02 -25.35 6.79
C THR A 75 0.29 -24.95 7.48
N LEU A 76 1.11 -25.92 7.89
CA LEU A 76 2.42 -25.68 8.49
C LEU A 76 3.41 -25.09 7.48
N VAL A 77 3.41 -25.57 6.24
CA VAL A 77 4.28 -25.07 5.14
C VAL A 77 3.96 -23.64 4.77
N LEU A 78 2.67 -23.25 4.77
CA LEU A 78 2.24 -21.92 4.42
C LEU A 78 2.43 -20.95 5.60
N ARG A 79 2.34 -21.42 6.83
CA ARG A 79 2.43 -20.61 8.03
C ARG A 79 3.75 -19.83 8.08
N ASN A 80 3.68 -18.52 8.17
CA ASN A 80 4.80 -17.57 8.10
C ASN A 80 5.53 -17.46 6.74
N HIS A 81 5.02 -18.12 5.68
CA HIS A 81 5.64 -18.16 4.35
C HIS A 81 4.64 -17.75 3.25
N PRO A 82 4.20 -16.48 3.20
CA PRO A 82 3.22 -16.00 2.22
C PRO A 82 3.71 -16.15 0.77
N GLU A 83 5.02 -16.18 0.54
CA GLU A 83 5.63 -16.41 -0.77
C GLU A 83 5.29 -17.79 -1.36
N ARG A 84 4.93 -18.77 -0.53
CA ARG A 84 4.53 -20.11 -0.96
C ARG A 84 3.05 -20.24 -1.29
N PHE A 85 2.30 -19.16 -1.15
CA PHE A 85 0.84 -19.15 -1.29
C PHE A 85 0.35 -19.86 -2.55
N THR A 86 0.86 -19.48 -3.73
CA THR A 86 0.38 -20.04 -5.01
C THR A 86 0.64 -21.55 -5.11
N LEU A 87 1.82 -21.98 -4.69
CA LEU A 87 2.17 -23.40 -4.69
C LEU A 87 1.24 -24.19 -3.76
N VAL A 88 1.09 -23.73 -2.51
CA VAL A 88 0.24 -24.39 -1.51
C VAL A 88 -1.23 -24.41 -1.93
N ALA A 89 -1.73 -23.32 -2.52
CA ALA A 89 -3.11 -23.26 -3.00
C ALA A 89 -3.40 -24.29 -4.10
N TRP A 90 -2.49 -24.49 -5.05
CA TRP A 90 -2.63 -25.53 -6.07
C TRP A 90 -2.59 -26.96 -5.50
N PHE A 91 -1.66 -27.22 -4.56
CA PHE A 91 -1.60 -28.51 -3.89
C PHE A 91 -2.85 -28.78 -3.05
N TYR A 92 -3.32 -27.78 -2.31
CA TYR A 92 -4.55 -27.89 -1.52
C TYR A 92 -5.76 -28.23 -2.41
N GLU A 93 -5.87 -27.56 -3.56
CA GLU A 93 -6.91 -27.83 -4.54
C GLU A 93 -6.87 -29.28 -5.05
N GLY A 94 -5.68 -29.77 -5.39
CA GLY A 94 -5.51 -31.17 -5.78
C GLY A 94 -5.92 -32.16 -4.69
N VAL A 95 -5.61 -31.85 -3.43
CA VAL A 95 -6.01 -32.67 -2.27
C VAL A 95 -7.52 -32.62 -2.04
N CYS A 96 -8.16 -31.46 -2.24
CA CYS A 96 -9.62 -31.34 -2.17
C CYS A 96 -10.32 -32.14 -3.28
N LEU A 97 -9.84 -32.05 -4.53
CA LEU A 97 -10.40 -32.84 -5.64
C LEU A 97 -10.23 -34.34 -5.44
N PHE A 98 -9.09 -34.77 -4.89
CA PHE A 98 -8.85 -36.16 -4.54
C PHE A 98 -9.88 -36.65 -3.51
N GLU A 99 -10.09 -35.87 -2.43
CA GLU A 99 -11.03 -36.25 -1.36
C GLU A 99 -12.48 -36.22 -1.85
N ASN A 100 -12.89 -35.21 -2.60
CA ASN A 100 -14.23 -35.10 -3.19
C ASN A 100 -14.51 -36.30 -4.15
N THR A 101 -13.50 -36.69 -4.94
CA THR A 101 -13.61 -37.85 -5.83
C THR A 101 -13.70 -39.14 -5.04
N SER A 102 -12.93 -39.28 -3.97
CA SER A 102 -13.03 -40.44 -3.06
C SER A 102 -14.43 -40.57 -2.43
N ALA A 103 -14.97 -39.43 -1.94
CA ALA A 103 -16.34 -39.41 -1.40
C ALA A 103 -17.36 -39.80 -2.49
N LEU A 104 -17.23 -39.28 -3.71
CA LEU A 104 -18.11 -39.59 -4.83
C LEU A 104 -18.13 -41.09 -5.17
N VAL A 105 -16.96 -41.75 -5.16
CA VAL A 105 -16.79 -43.13 -5.58
C VAL A 105 -17.15 -44.11 -4.46
N TYR A 106 -16.65 -43.90 -3.24
CA TYR A 106 -16.71 -44.88 -2.16
C TYR A 106 -17.85 -44.70 -1.15
N VAL A 107 -18.56 -43.54 -1.16
CA VAL A 107 -19.68 -43.30 -0.25
C VAL A 107 -20.99 -43.31 -1.01
N SER A 108 -21.29 -44.46 -1.63
CA SER A 108 -22.48 -44.64 -2.49
C SER A 108 -23.82 -44.50 -1.76
N SER A 109 -23.83 -44.63 -0.44
CA SER A 109 -25.02 -44.44 0.42
C SER A 109 -25.37 -42.94 0.62
N ASP A 110 -24.44 -42.03 0.43
CA ASP A 110 -24.69 -40.58 0.53
C ASP A 110 -25.16 -40.03 -0.82
N GLU A 111 -26.44 -39.69 -0.91
CA GLU A 111 -27.05 -39.13 -2.11
C GLU A 111 -26.55 -37.70 -2.39
N LEU A 112 -26.06 -37.00 -1.37
CA LEU A 112 -25.58 -35.61 -1.45
C LEU A 112 -24.06 -35.51 -1.67
N ARG A 113 -23.35 -36.62 -1.85
CA ARG A 113 -21.87 -36.61 -1.99
C ARG A 113 -21.33 -35.72 -3.12
N VAL A 114 -22.15 -35.42 -4.14
CA VAL A 114 -21.78 -34.47 -5.23
C VAL A 114 -21.64 -33.03 -4.73
N LEU A 115 -22.27 -32.65 -3.61
CA LEU A 115 -22.24 -31.27 -3.07
C LEU A 115 -20.83 -30.87 -2.60
N TRP A 116 -19.95 -31.80 -2.31
CA TRP A 116 -18.57 -31.47 -1.95
C TRP A 116 -17.84 -30.72 -3.08
N PHE A 117 -18.16 -31.00 -4.33
CA PHE A 117 -17.61 -30.26 -5.46
C PHE A 117 -18.12 -28.81 -5.53
N PHE A 118 -19.34 -28.53 -5.04
CA PHE A 118 -19.85 -27.16 -4.99
C PHE A 118 -19.11 -26.30 -3.97
N THR A 119 -18.68 -26.88 -2.87
CA THR A 119 -17.92 -26.16 -1.84
C THR A 119 -16.53 -25.74 -2.34
N ASN A 120 -16.00 -26.43 -3.36
CA ASN A 120 -14.69 -26.20 -3.92
C ASN A 120 -14.67 -25.00 -4.89
N VAL A 121 -15.73 -24.82 -5.70
CA VAL A 121 -15.79 -23.76 -6.73
C VAL A 121 -15.48 -22.36 -6.18
N PRO A 122 -16.10 -21.88 -5.06
CA PRO A 122 -15.77 -20.59 -4.48
C PRO A 122 -14.29 -20.43 -4.15
N GLY A 123 -13.72 -21.46 -3.51
CA GLY A 123 -12.32 -21.47 -3.09
C GLY A 123 -11.37 -21.28 -4.26
N VAL A 124 -11.54 -22.06 -5.31
CA VAL A 124 -10.68 -21.99 -6.51
C VAL A 124 -10.73 -20.63 -7.17
N PHE A 125 -11.93 -20.07 -7.39
CA PHE A 125 -12.07 -18.75 -8.01
C PHE A 125 -11.40 -17.65 -7.18
N ILE A 126 -11.55 -17.66 -5.87
CA ILE A 126 -10.98 -16.65 -4.98
C ILE A 126 -9.46 -16.85 -4.80
N LEU A 127 -9.02 -18.09 -4.59
CA LEU A 127 -7.61 -18.39 -4.27
C LEU A 127 -6.71 -18.40 -5.51
N LEU A 128 -7.15 -19.00 -6.61
CA LEU A 128 -6.34 -19.24 -7.81
C LEU A 128 -6.74 -18.35 -9.00
N GLY A 129 -7.86 -17.64 -8.87
CA GLY A 129 -8.36 -16.70 -9.88
C GLY A 129 -9.24 -17.33 -10.96
N LYS A 130 -9.77 -16.48 -11.84
CA LYS A 130 -10.81 -16.84 -12.81
C LYS A 130 -10.41 -17.96 -13.77
N ARG A 131 -9.16 -17.97 -14.26
CA ARG A 131 -8.68 -18.99 -15.20
C ARG A 131 -8.66 -20.38 -14.57
N ALA A 132 -8.06 -20.49 -13.40
CA ALA A 132 -8.02 -21.74 -12.64
C ALA A 132 -9.43 -22.19 -12.22
N GLY A 133 -10.25 -21.24 -11.76
CA GLY A 133 -11.65 -21.49 -11.43
C GLY A 133 -12.42 -22.16 -12.55
N TRP A 134 -12.34 -21.64 -13.78
CA TRP A 134 -13.01 -22.25 -14.93
C TRP A 134 -12.41 -23.60 -15.36
N ILE A 135 -11.08 -23.73 -15.36
CA ILE A 135 -10.43 -25.00 -15.71
C ILE A 135 -10.91 -26.11 -14.77
N ILE A 136 -10.91 -25.87 -13.47
CA ILE A 136 -11.30 -26.89 -12.48
C ILE A 136 -12.82 -27.13 -12.52
N THR A 137 -13.64 -26.09 -12.64
CA THR A 137 -15.09 -26.26 -12.75
C THR A 137 -15.48 -27.08 -13.98
N ILE A 138 -14.89 -26.79 -15.15
CA ILE A 138 -15.14 -27.53 -16.39
C ILE A 138 -14.64 -28.97 -16.26
N ALA A 139 -13.43 -29.18 -15.71
CA ALA A 139 -12.89 -30.52 -15.46
C ALA A 139 -13.80 -31.33 -14.51
N THR A 140 -14.33 -30.72 -13.47
CA THR A 140 -15.30 -31.35 -12.56
C THR A 140 -16.59 -31.72 -13.29
N ILE A 141 -17.16 -30.81 -14.09
CA ILE A 141 -18.36 -31.07 -14.89
C ILE A 141 -18.14 -32.26 -15.83
N LEU A 142 -17.03 -32.28 -16.58
CA LEU A 142 -16.68 -33.37 -17.47
C LEU A 142 -16.45 -34.69 -16.71
N GLY A 143 -15.75 -34.62 -15.57
CA GLY A 143 -15.54 -35.76 -14.69
C GLY A 143 -16.85 -36.40 -14.16
N LEU A 144 -17.82 -35.56 -13.80
CA LEU A 144 -19.15 -36.02 -13.39
C LEU A 144 -19.95 -36.63 -14.54
N ILE A 145 -19.91 -36.04 -15.73
CA ILE A 145 -20.61 -36.55 -16.93
C ILE A 145 -20.07 -37.94 -17.33
N PHE A 146 -18.76 -38.06 -17.49
CA PHE A 146 -18.12 -39.28 -17.94
C PHE A 146 -17.95 -40.33 -16.83
N GLY A 147 -17.81 -39.89 -15.57
CA GLY A 147 -17.64 -40.77 -14.42
C GLY A 147 -18.95 -41.36 -13.87
N ASN A 148 -20.09 -40.66 -14.03
CA ASN A 148 -21.36 -41.07 -13.48
C ASN A 148 -21.78 -42.52 -13.82
N PRO A 149 -21.62 -43.02 -15.08
CA PRO A 149 -21.99 -44.40 -15.42
C PRO A 149 -21.16 -45.46 -14.72
N TYR A 150 -19.99 -45.12 -14.18
CA TYR A 150 -19.08 -46.05 -13.52
C TYR A 150 -19.23 -46.05 -11.99
N LEU A 151 -20.11 -45.20 -11.44
CA LEU A 151 -20.39 -45.18 -10.01
C LEU A 151 -21.22 -46.37 -9.62
N GLU A 152 -21.00 -46.91 -8.44
CA GLU A 152 -21.80 -48.01 -7.87
C GLU A 152 -23.31 -47.66 -7.84
N ARG A 153 -23.62 -46.40 -7.52
CA ARG A 153 -24.97 -45.83 -7.62
C ARG A 153 -24.92 -44.57 -8.44
N PRO A 154 -25.18 -44.66 -9.77
CA PRO A 154 -25.20 -43.50 -10.65
C PRO A 154 -26.33 -42.51 -10.30
N TYR A 155 -26.08 -41.25 -10.47
CA TYR A 155 -27.13 -40.23 -10.40
C TYR A 155 -28.09 -40.37 -11.58
N SER A 156 -29.37 -40.14 -11.34
CA SER A 156 -30.36 -40.03 -12.41
C SER A 156 -30.04 -38.89 -13.36
N PRO A 157 -30.49 -38.94 -14.62
CA PRO A 157 -30.25 -37.86 -15.57
C PRO A 157 -30.68 -36.45 -15.05
N ASN A 158 -31.82 -36.42 -14.33
CA ASN A 158 -32.34 -35.18 -13.77
C ASN A 158 -31.46 -34.68 -12.61
N ALA A 159 -31.03 -35.56 -11.71
CA ALA A 159 -30.15 -35.16 -10.60
C ALA A 159 -28.77 -34.70 -11.10
N LEU A 160 -28.21 -35.43 -12.08
CA LEU A 160 -26.96 -35.05 -12.72
C LEU A 160 -27.08 -33.67 -13.42
N ALA A 161 -28.12 -33.49 -14.26
CA ALA A 161 -28.36 -32.23 -14.93
C ALA A 161 -28.48 -31.05 -13.93
N THR A 162 -29.25 -31.22 -12.85
CA THR A 162 -29.38 -30.21 -11.80
C THR A 162 -28.03 -29.86 -11.17
N GLY A 163 -27.23 -30.88 -10.82
CA GLY A 163 -25.88 -30.68 -10.27
C GLY A 163 -24.95 -29.91 -11.22
N LEU A 164 -24.95 -30.28 -12.50
CA LEU A 164 -24.13 -29.61 -13.53
C LEU A 164 -24.55 -28.15 -13.74
N PHE A 165 -25.85 -27.85 -13.77
CA PHE A 165 -26.36 -26.48 -13.85
C PHE A 165 -25.95 -25.66 -12.62
N CYS A 166 -26.03 -26.23 -11.43
CA CYS A 166 -25.61 -25.55 -10.21
C CYS A 166 -24.10 -25.26 -10.20
N LEU A 167 -23.25 -26.19 -10.65
CA LEU A 167 -21.81 -25.96 -10.79
C LEU A 167 -21.51 -24.84 -11.78
N LEU A 168 -22.18 -24.86 -12.94
CA LEU A 168 -22.03 -23.79 -13.96
C LEU A 168 -22.48 -22.43 -13.40
N TYR A 169 -23.63 -22.40 -12.71
CA TYR A 169 -24.15 -21.19 -12.09
C TYR A 169 -23.18 -20.64 -11.04
N LEU A 170 -22.65 -21.49 -10.16
CA LEU A 170 -21.63 -21.09 -9.19
C LEU A 170 -20.37 -20.55 -9.88
N GLY A 171 -19.91 -21.18 -10.95
CA GLY A 171 -18.79 -20.70 -11.76
C GLY A 171 -19.01 -19.29 -12.32
N ILE A 172 -20.18 -19.03 -12.90
CA ILE A 172 -20.57 -17.71 -13.41
C ILE A 172 -20.66 -16.68 -12.25
N PHE A 173 -21.29 -17.08 -11.14
CA PHE A 173 -21.43 -16.22 -9.98
C PHE A 173 -20.06 -15.82 -9.42
N PHE A 174 -19.17 -16.78 -9.16
CA PHE A 174 -17.86 -16.49 -8.59
C PHE A 174 -16.90 -15.82 -9.58
N HIS A 175 -17.03 -16.10 -10.87
CA HIS A 175 -16.33 -15.31 -11.90
C HIS A 175 -16.67 -13.83 -11.78
N THR A 176 -17.97 -13.50 -11.73
CA THR A 176 -18.46 -12.11 -11.63
C THR A 176 -18.10 -11.49 -10.27
N TYR A 177 -18.24 -12.26 -9.20
CA TYR A 177 -17.91 -11.83 -7.84
C TYR A 177 -16.43 -11.44 -7.71
N VAL A 178 -15.52 -12.32 -8.16
CA VAL A 178 -14.08 -12.05 -8.08
C VAL A 178 -13.70 -10.84 -8.94
N ASP A 179 -14.30 -10.71 -10.12
CA ASP A 179 -14.05 -9.58 -11.02
C ASP A 179 -14.48 -8.26 -10.39
N ARG A 180 -15.67 -8.23 -9.78
CA ARG A 180 -16.21 -7.05 -9.11
C ARG A 180 -15.41 -6.71 -7.84
N THR A 181 -15.08 -7.71 -7.04
CA THR A 181 -14.33 -7.53 -5.81
C THR A 181 -12.93 -6.97 -6.10
N PHE A 182 -12.23 -7.54 -7.06
CA PHE A 182 -10.91 -7.03 -7.45
C PHE A 182 -10.98 -5.58 -7.98
N SER A 183 -11.96 -5.28 -8.83
CA SER A 183 -12.18 -3.92 -9.35
C SER A 183 -12.53 -2.93 -8.23
N TYR A 184 -13.27 -3.36 -7.22
CA TYR A 184 -13.61 -2.54 -6.06
C TYR A 184 -12.36 -2.18 -5.23
N PHE A 185 -11.54 -3.15 -4.88
CA PHE A 185 -10.29 -2.92 -4.13
C PHE A 185 -9.34 -1.99 -4.88
N THR A 186 -9.19 -2.18 -6.20
CA THR A 186 -8.36 -1.31 -7.03
C THR A 186 -8.86 0.13 -7.01
N ARG A 187 -10.17 0.34 -7.22
CA ARG A 187 -10.76 1.69 -7.20
C ARG A 187 -10.65 2.35 -5.83
N MET A 188 -10.95 1.63 -4.75
CA MET A 188 -10.83 2.18 -3.40
C MET A 188 -9.42 2.64 -3.09
N ARG A 189 -8.43 1.88 -3.53
CA ARG A 189 -7.03 2.27 -3.42
C ARG A 189 -6.72 3.54 -4.21
N ASP A 190 -7.13 3.60 -5.49
CA ASP A 190 -6.92 4.79 -6.33
C ASP A 190 -7.59 6.03 -5.71
N TYR A 191 -8.78 5.86 -5.12
CA TYR A 191 -9.45 6.94 -4.40
C TYR A 191 -8.68 7.38 -3.15
N ASN A 192 -8.20 6.44 -2.34
CA ASN A 192 -7.41 6.75 -1.16
C ASN A 192 -6.09 7.44 -1.52
N ASP A 193 -5.38 6.97 -2.55
CA ASP A 193 -4.14 7.59 -3.03
C ASP A 193 -4.41 9.04 -3.52
N ARG A 194 -5.50 9.27 -4.25
CA ARG A 194 -5.91 10.63 -4.68
C ARG A 194 -6.29 11.52 -3.49
N LEU A 195 -7.07 11.00 -2.53
CA LEU A 195 -7.43 11.75 -1.33
C LEU A 195 -6.19 12.14 -0.52
N GLN A 196 -5.23 11.23 -0.41
CA GLN A 196 -3.97 11.46 0.28
C GLN A 196 -3.10 12.49 -0.46
N ASP A 197 -3.05 12.41 -1.79
CA ASP A 197 -2.34 13.38 -2.63
C ASP A 197 -2.98 14.78 -2.50
N MET A 198 -4.30 14.90 -2.62
CA MET A 198 -5.03 16.15 -2.40
C MET A 198 -4.86 16.72 -0.98
N ALA A 199 -4.72 15.83 0.03
CA ALA A 199 -4.51 16.23 1.41
C ALA A 199 -3.05 16.64 1.70
N SER A 200 -2.10 16.25 0.85
CA SER A 200 -0.66 16.41 1.09
C SER A 200 0.01 17.48 0.23
N HIS A 201 -0.55 17.76 -0.95
CA HIS A 201 0.07 18.71 -1.89
C HIS A 201 -0.75 19.98 -2.07
N ASP A 202 -0.07 21.07 -2.37
CA ASP A 202 -0.69 22.32 -2.80
C ASP A 202 -1.30 22.15 -4.20
N PRO A 203 -2.59 22.48 -4.40
CA PRO A 203 -3.27 22.20 -5.66
C PRO A 203 -2.70 22.99 -6.85
N LEU A 204 -2.10 24.16 -6.61
CA LEU A 204 -1.54 25.01 -7.64
C LEU A 204 -0.12 24.60 -8.05
N THR A 205 0.76 24.44 -7.06
CA THR A 205 2.20 24.29 -7.28
C THR A 205 2.67 22.83 -7.23
N LYS A 206 1.82 21.91 -6.74
CA LYS A 206 2.10 20.47 -6.60
C LYS A 206 3.24 20.10 -5.64
N VAL A 207 3.83 21.05 -4.94
CA VAL A 207 4.72 20.81 -3.81
C VAL A 207 3.91 20.45 -2.55
N LEU A 208 4.55 20.04 -1.47
CA LEU A 208 3.83 19.75 -0.23
C LEU A 208 3.06 20.99 0.24
N ASN A 209 1.83 20.81 0.71
CA ASN A 209 1.14 21.86 1.43
C ASN A 209 1.73 22.04 2.84
N ALA A 210 1.41 23.14 3.51
CA ALA A 210 1.97 23.45 4.83
C ALA A 210 1.84 22.29 5.83
N ARG A 211 0.65 21.66 5.91
CA ARG A 211 0.40 20.56 6.84
C ARG A 211 1.29 19.35 6.59
N ALA A 212 1.36 18.90 5.35
CA ALA A 212 2.16 17.73 4.97
C ALA A 212 3.66 18.00 5.13
N TYR A 213 4.10 19.23 4.76
CA TYR A 213 5.48 19.66 4.94
C TYR A 213 5.92 19.59 6.40
N TYR A 214 5.16 20.19 7.33
CA TYR A 214 5.53 20.16 8.75
C TYR A 214 5.52 18.75 9.31
N GLN A 215 4.54 17.92 8.96
CA GLN A 215 4.48 16.52 9.40
C GLN A 215 5.70 15.71 8.92
N ALA A 216 6.09 15.87 7.66
CA ALA A 216 7.27 15.20 7.10
C ALA A 216 8.58 15.68 7.76
N CYS A 217 8.72 16.99 7.98
CA CYS A 217 9.87 17.54 8.68
C CYS A 217 10.01 17.00 10.11
N GLU A 218 8.92 16.93 10.88
CA GLU A 218 8.94 16.40 12.24
C GLU A 218 9.40 14.94 12.28
N GLN A 219 8.94 14.12 11.34
CA GLN A 219 9.36 12.73 11.23
C GLN A 219 10.86 12.61 10.92
N LEU A 220 11.37 13.41 9.97
CA LEU A 220 12.79 13.42 9.63
C LEU A 220 13.65 13.93 10.80
N ILE A 221 13.23 14.95 11.53
CA ILE A 221 13.93 15.47 12.70
C ILE A 221 14.12 14.36 13.76
N LEU A 222 13.09 13.52 13.99
CA LEU A 222 13.21 12.39 14.91
C LEU A 222 14.26 11.35 14.46
N GLN A 223 14.40 11.13 13.15
CA GLN A 223 15.43 10.24 12.60
C GLN A 223 16.82 10.86 12.69
N LEU A 224 16.96 12.13 12.30
CA LEU A 224 18.23 12.86 12.31
C LEU A 224 18.79 13.01 13.73
N LYS A 225 17.94 13.23 14.73
CA LYS A 225 18.34 13.26 16.16
C LYS A 225 18.95 11.94 16.61
N ARG A 226 18.44 10.79 16.16
CA ARG A 226 19.00 9.48 16.50
C ARG A 226 20.39 9.24 15.89
N SER A 227 20.62 9.82 14.71
CA SER A 227 21.89 9.70 13.96
C SER A 227 22.86 10.84 14.25
N ASN A 228 22.50 11.78 15.12
CA ASN A 228 23.28 13.00 15.45
C ASN A 228 23.69 13.81 14.21
N LEU A 229 22.79 13.86 13.20
CA LEU A 229 22.99 14.60 11.96
C LEU A 229 22.37 15.99 12.09
N THR A 230 22.98 16.98 11.43
CA THR A 230 22.46 18.33 11.38
C THR A 230 21.40 18.50 10.30
N TYR A 231 20.65 19.59 10.34
CA TYR A 231 19.70 19.95 9.28
C TYR A 231 19.54 21.45 9.20
N SER A 232 19.13 21.95 8.06
CA SER A 232 18.87 23.37 7.84
C SER A 232 17.47 23.60 7.25
N VAL A 233 16.95 24.80 7.44
CA VAL A 233 15.67 25.24 6.86
C VAL A 233 15.91 26.54 6.10
N LEU A 234 15.37 26.60 4.89
CA LEU A 234 15.27 27.84 4.12
C LEU A 234 13.81 28.30 4.13
N PHE A 235 13.60 29.56 4.35
CA PHE A 235 12.30 30.23 4.16
C PHE A 235 12.42 31.21 3.01
N VAL A 236 11.57 31.01 1.98
CA VAL A 236 11.64 31.74 0.70
C VAL A 236 10.34 32.51 0.49
N ASP A 237 10.42 33.79 0.20
CA ASP A 237 9.28 34.65 -0.09
C ASP A 237 9.54 35.45 -1.36
N LEU A 238 8.53 35.47 -2.25
CA LEU A 238 8.65 36.19 -3.53
C LEU A 238 8.48 37.67 -3.34
N ASP A 239 9.51 38.43 -3.74
CA ASP A 239 9.52 39.87 -3.62
C ASP A 239 8.46 40.52 -4.51
N HIS A 240 7.69 41.42 -3.92
CA HIS A 240 6.67 42.22 -4.64
C HIS A 240 5.60 41.41 -5.36
N PHE A 241 5.32 40.15 -4.91
CA PHE A 241 4.36 39.27 -5.57
C PHE A 241 2.94 39.87 -5.66
N LYS A 242 2.53 40.66 -4.65
CA LYS A 242 1.26 41.39 -4.69
C LYS A 242 1.20 42.39 -5.87
N LEU A 243 2.29 43.08 -6.18
CA LEU A 243 2.36 43.97 -7.34
C LEU A 243 2.17 43.23 -8.67
N ILE A 244 2.68 41.99 -8.77
CA ILE A 244 2.48 41.14 -9.96
C ILE A 244 0.99 40.84 -10.11
N ASN A 245 0.31 40.41 -9.03
CA ASN A 245 -1.12 40.19 -9.03
C ASN A 245 -1.94 41.43 -9.39
N ASP A 246 -1.61 42.56 -8.77
CA ASP A 246 -2.32 43.81 -8.98
C ASP A 246 -2.15 44.36 -10.42
N SER A 247 -0.97 44.15 -11.04
CA SER A 247 -0.66 44.65 -12.39
C SER A 247 -1.05 43.71 -13.53
N HIS A 248 -1.01 42.37 -13.29
CA HIS A 248 -1.18 41.35 -14.35
C HIS A 248 -2.31 40.33 -14.06
N GLY A 249 -3.00 40.49 -12.92
CA GLY A 249 -4.09 39.63 -12.48
C GLY A 249 -3.60 38.34 -11.79
N HIS A 250 -4.51 37.71 -11.07
CA HIS A 250 -4.21 36.49 -10.29
C HIS A 250 -3.74 35.32 -11.15
N ALA A 251 -4.24 35.19 -12.39
CA ALA A 251 -3.79 34.11 -13.28
C ALA A 251 -2.28 34.23 -13.62
N ALA A 252 -1.76 35.46 -13.70
CA ALA A 252 -0.35 35.72 -13.88
C ALA A 252 0.47 35.33 -12.64
N GLY A 253 -0.03 35.69 -11.46
CA GLY A 253 0.59 35.28 -10.21
C GLY A 253 0.61 33.73 -10.02
N ASP A 254 -0.46 33.06 -10.39
CA ASP A 254 -0.53 31.61 -10.37
C ASP A 254 0.54 30.94 -11.25
N GLU A 255 0.79 31.51 -12.45
CA GLU A 255 1.83 30.99 -13.34
C GLU A 255 3.24 31.25 -12.80
N VAL A 256 3.45 32.42 -12.18
CA VAL A 256 4.70 32.72 -11.45
C VAL A 256 4.93 31.69 -10.33
N LEU A 257 3.92 31.40 -9.50
CA LEU A 257 4.04 30.43 -8.41
C LEU A 257 4.37 29.03 -8.91
N LYS A 258 3.73 28.58 -9.99
CA LYS A 258 4.03 27.27 -10.61
C LYS A 258 5.47 27.23 -11.12
N ARG A 259 5.89 28.28 -11.80
CA ARG A 259 7.25 28.36 -12.36
C ARG A 259 8.31 28.37 -11.27
N VAL A 260 8.10 29.17 -10.23
CA VAL A 260 9.01 29.18 -9.06
C VAL A 260 9.07 27.85 -8.37
N ALA A 261 7.93 27.20 -8.10
CA ALA A 261 7.90 25.88 -7.50
C ALA A 261 8.72 24.85 -8.30
N ASN A 262 8.60 24.86 -9.64
CA ASN A 262 9.39 23.99 -10.51
C ASN A 262 10.89 24.31 -10.44
N VAL A 263 11.25 25.60 -10.39
CA VAL A 263 12.65 26.02 -10.21
C VAL A 263 13.20 25.55 -8.88
N LEU A 264 12.45 25.76 -7.79
CA LEU A 264 12.84 25.29 -6.46
C LEU A 264 13.07 23.78 -6.47
N GLN A 265 12.11 23.02 -7.00
CA GLN A 265 12.18 21.55 -7.03
C GLN A 265 13.37 21.04 -7.86
N SER A 266 13.74 21.71 -8.94
CA SER A 266 14.89 21.34 -9.79
C SER A 266 16.25 21.52 -9.11
N GLN A 267 16.34 22.36 -8.08
CA GLN A 267 17.56 22.63 -7.31
C GLN A 267 17.73 21.66 -6.12
N LEU A 268 16.71 20.89 -5.77
CA LEU A 268 16.67 20.07 -4.58
C LEU A 268 17.00 18.61 -4.87
N ARG A 269 17.54 17.94 -3.85
CA ARG A 269 17.77 16.48 -3.85
C ARG A 269 16.47 15.76 -3.54
N GLN A 270 16.43 14.47 -3.84
CA GLN A 270 15.28 13.62 -3.52
C GLN A 270 15.01 13.50 -2.01
N THR A 271 16.00 13.75 -1.17
CA THR A 271 15.91 13.76 0.29
C THR A 271 15.42 15.03 0.90
N ASP A 272 15.44 16.14 0.14
CA ASP A 272 15.06 17.46 0.60
C ASP A 272 13.53 17.61 0.50
N LEU A 273 12.94 18.36 1.42
CA LEU A 273 11.49 18.62 1.39
C LEU A 273 11.22 20.05 0.97
N LEU A 274 10.24 20.22 0.08
CA LEU A 274 9.74 21.50 -0.36
C LEU A 274 8.25 21.62 -0.04
N GLY A 275 7.86 22.68 0.66
CA GLY A 275 6.46 22.98 0.95
C GLY A 275 6.10 24.42 0.64
N ARG A 276 4.84 24.64 0.22
CA ARG A 276 4.23 25.96 0.15
C ARG A 276 3.49 26.22 1.45
N ILE A 277 3.95 27.25 2.18
CA ILE A 277 3.49 27.52 3.53
C ILE A 277 2.42 28.62 3.57
N GLY A 278 2.49 29.55 2.66
CA GLY A 278 1.58 30.68 2.51
C GLY A 278 1.29 30.99 1.05
N GLY A 279 0.73 32.17 0.78
CA GLY A 279 0.39 32.59 -0.57
C GLY A 279 1.57 32.59 -1.54
N GLU A 280 2.66 33.28 -1.16
CA GLU A 280 3.89 33.44 -1.93
C GLU A 280 5.14 32.90 -1.22
N GLU A 281 4.89 32.14 -0.14
CA GLU A 281 5.91 31.64 0.79
C GLU A 281 6.16 30.15 0.60
N PHE A 282 7.43 29.77 0.48
CA PHE A 282 7.90 28.41 0.40
C PHE A 282 8.88 28.12 1.53
N SER A 283 8.90 26.88 2.00
CA SER A 283 9.90 26.42 2.96
C SER A 283 10.56 25.15 2.45
N ILE A 284 11.87 25.05 2.70
CA ILE A 284 12.71 23.95 2.25
C ILE A 284 13.42 23.38 3.48
N PHE A 285 13.30 22.07 3.69
CA PHE A 285 14.00 21.36 4.74
C PHE A 285 15.12 20.53 4.12
N LEU A 286 16.34 20.72 4.63
CA LEU A 286 17.58 20.13 4.12
C LEU A 286 18.17 19.18 5.16
N PRO A 287 17.92 17.85 5.06
CA PRO A 287 18.55 16.89 5.95
C PRO A 287 20.05 16.85 5.74
N ASP A 288 20.80 16.57 6.79
CA ASP A 288 22.26 16.42 6.80
C ASP A 288 22.98 17.55 6.03
N THR A 289 22.55 18.78 6.27
CA THR A 289 23.09 19.97 5.56
C THR A 289 23.46 21.05 6.58
N PRO A 290 24.77 21.36 6.74
CA PRO A 290 25.23 22.42 7.60
C PRO A 290 25.00 23.81 7.00
N LEU A 291 25.14 24.87 7.82
CA LEU A 291 24.86 26.25 7.42
C LEU A 291 25.54 26.66 6.11
N ASN A 292 26.82 26.36 5.94
CA ASN A 292 27.54 26.73 4.71
C ASN A 292 26.99 26.07 3.45
N GLY A 293 26.52 24.83 3.55
CA GLY A 293 25.86 24.11 2.47
C GLY A 293 24.49 24.72 2.15
N ALA A 294 23.71 25.00 3.21
CA ALA A 294 22.41 25.63 3.08
C ALA A 294 22.47 27.05 2.48
N MET A 295 23.45 27.88 2.88
CA MET A 295 23.68 29.18 2.31
C MET A 295 24.04 29.16 0.81
N LYS A 296 24.88 28.22 0.39
CA LYS A 296 25.24 28.05 -1.04
C LYS A 296 24.01 27.65 -1.86
N LEU A 297 23.21 26.71 -1.36
CA LEU A 297 21.98 26.29 -2.04
C LEU A 297 20.95 27.41 -2.07
N ALA A 298 20.79 28.17 -0.98
CA ALA A 298 19.89 29.31 -0.92
C ALA A 298 20.25 30.39 -1.95
N GLU A 299 21.56 30.67 -2.13
CA GLU A 299 22.01 31.62 -3.14
C GLU A 299 21.81 31.09 -4.57
N SER A 300 22.04 29.80 -4.81
CA SER A 300 21.73 29.18 -6.10
C SER A 300 20.22 29.27 -6.42
N ILE A 301 19.37 29.01 -5.43
CA ILE A 301 17.91 29.13 -5.55
C ILE A 301 17.51 30.56 -5.86
N ARG A 302 18.04 31.56 -5.12
CA ARG A 302 17.77 32.96 -5.36
C ARG A 302 18.10 33.37 -6.80
N GLN A 303 19.30 33.01 -7.27
CA GLN A 303 19.75 33.30 -8.64
C GLN A 303 18.88 32.56 -9.67
N ALA A 304 18.51 31.32 -9.44
CA ALA A 304 17.65 30.56 -10.34
C ALA A 304 16.24 31.18 -10.44
N ILE A 305 15.68 31.70 -9.35
CA ILE A 305 14.41 32.43 -9.35
C ILE A 305 14.56 33.73 -10.16
N GLU A 306 15.59 34.52 -9.91
CA GLU A 306 15.86 35.77 -10.63
C GLU A 306 15.99 35.53 -12.15
N GLN A 307 16.55 34.41 -12.56
CA GLN A 307 16.77 34.06 -13.97
C GLN A 307 15.57 33.33 -14.60
N CYS A 308 14.58 32.89 -13.82
CA CYS A 308 13.51 32.08 -14.37
C CYS A 308 12.54 32.81 -15.32
N CYS A 309 12.48 34.13 -15.26
CA CYS A 309 11.74 35.04 -16.15
C CYS A 309 10.44 34.44 -16.68
N PRO A 310 9.40 34.20 -15.85
CA PRO A 310 8.14 33.67 -16.33
C PRO A 310 7.54 34.60 -17.40
N SER A 311 7.18 34.01 -18.56
CA SER A 311 6.55 34.74 -19.66
C SER A 311 5.04 34.76 -19.47
N ILE A 312 4.44 35.95 -19.45
CA ILE A 312 2.99 36.12 -19.40
C ILE A 312 2.58 36.88 -20.66
N GLY A 313 1.93 36.14 -21.58
CA GLY A 313 1.68 36.65 -22.93
C GLY A 313 2.98 36.89 -23.69
N GLN A 314 3.22 38.13 -24.07
CA GLN A 314 4.47 38.58 -24.77
C GLN A 314 5.50 39.26 -23.85
N GLN A 315 5.23 39.35 -22.53
CA GLN A 315 6.12 40.01 -21.58
C GLN A 315 6.82 39.02 -20.66
N ASN A 316 8.11 39.16 -20.47
CA ASN A 316 8.88 38.44 -19.47
C ASN A 316 8.86 39.21 -18.15
N LEU A 317 8.39 38.60 -17.07
CA LEU A 317 8.40 39.19 -15.75
C LEU A 317 9.70 38.87 -15.02
N THR A 318 10.26 39.87 -14.38
CA THR A 318 11.37 39.66 -13.44
C THR A 318 10.79 39.35 -12.06
N VAL A 319 11.14 38.20 -11.52
CA VAL A 319 10.74 37.79 -10.19
C VAL A 319 11.99 37.58 -9.34
N THR A 320 12.00 38.12 -8.14
CA THR A 320 13.08 37.92 -7.18
C THR A 320 12.52 37.31 -5.88
N ALA A 321 13.39 36.78 -5.03
CA ALA A 321 13.03 36.25 -3.75
C ALA A 321 13.99 36.66 -2.65
N SER A 322 13.44 36.89 -1.48
CA SER A 322 14.20 37.04 -0.24
C SER A 322 14.23 35.69 0.48
N VAL A 323 15.42 35.25 0.89
CA VAL A 323 15.63 33.93 1.49
C VAL A 323 16.26 34.04 2.86
N GLY A 324 15.63 33.45 3.87
CA GLY A 324 16.19 33.28 5.21
C GLY A 324 16.69 31.87 5.43
N VAL A 325 17.82 31.71 6.07
CA VAL A 325 18.45 30.41 6.36
C VAL A 325 18.68 30.24 7.84
N ALA A 326 18.25 29.09 8.37
CA ALA A 326 18.54 28.67 9.75
C ALA A 326 19.03 27.23 9.77
N THR A 327 19.98 26.94 10.67
CA THR A 327 20.52 25.58 10.86
C THR A 327 20.27 25.15 12.30
N HIS A 328 20.04 23.86 12.47
CA HIS A 328 19.83 23.23 13.76
C HIS A 328 20.94 23.55 14.76
N THR A 329 20.52 23.93 15.94
CA THR A 329 21.37 24.11 17.13
C THR A 329 20.63 23.55 18.35
N PRO A 330 21.27 23.32 19.49
CA PRO A 330 20.57 22.90 20.70
C PRO A 330 19.40 23.80 21.12
N LYS A 331 19.46 25.10 20.79
CA LYS A 331 18.38 26.07 21.03
C LYS A 331 17.28 26.04 19.97
N LEU A 332 17.60 25.61 18.74
CA LEU A 332 16.69 25.50 17.60
C LEU A 332 16.45 24.02 17.26
N SER A 333 15.90 23.28 18.20
CA SER A 333 15.80 21.82 18.11
C SER A 333 14.41 21.31 17.68
N SER A 334 13.43 22.18 17.51
CA SER A 334 12.09 21.87 16.98
C SER A 334 11.90 22.49 15.60
N MET A 335 11.00 21.89 14.78
CA MET A 335 10.66 22.44 13.47
C MET A 335 10.13 23.87 13.58
N GLN A 336 9.27 24.13 14.55
CA GLN A 336 8.69 25.45 14.78
C GLN A 336 9.77 26.50 15.10
N ALA A 337 10.73 26.20 15.99
CA ALA A 337 11.78 27.14 16.37
C ALA A 337 12.73 27.48 15.21
N ILE A 338 13.14 26.47 14.42
CA ILE A 338 14.05 26.69 13.29
C ILE A 338 13.35 27.41 12.15
N GLN A 339 12.06 27.09 11.91
CA GLN A 339 11.24 27.78 10.90
C GLN A 339 11.09 29.27 11.24
N GLN A 340 10.75 29.57 12.48
CA GLN A 340 10.63 30.98 12.94
C GLN A 340 11.95 31.71 12.76
N HIS A 341 13.07 31.10 13.05
CA HIS A 341 14.39 31.73 12.92
C HIS A 341 14.76 31.94 11.45
N ALA A 342 14.36 31.06 10.53
CA ALA A 342 14.51 31.23 9.09
C ALA A 342 13.60 32.35 8.57
N ASP A 343 12.36 32.47 9.06
CA ASP A 343 11.43 33.55 8.73
C ASP A 343 11.95 34.92 9.19
N GLU A 344 12.43 35.01 10.42
CA GLU A 344 13.08 36.25 10.92
C GLU A 344 14.28 36.66 10.04
N ALA A 345 15.09 35.68 9.60
CA ALA A 345 16.20 35.94 8.69
C ALA A 345 15.71 36.43 7.32
N MET A 346 14.67 35.84 6.77
CA MET A 346 14.03 36.26 5.51
C MET A 346 13.49 37.71 5.62
N TYR A 347 12.86 38.02 6.75
CA TYR A 347 12.39 39.37 7.00
C TYR A 347 13.52 40.41 7.01
N GLU A 348 14.69 40.09 7.61
CA GLU A 348 15.89 40.94 7.52
C GLU A 348 16.42 41.05 6.08
N ALA A 349 16.32 40.00 5.27
CA ALA A 349 16.63 40.11 3.82
C ALA A 349 15.74 41.11 3.11
N LYS A 350 14.42 41.09 3.40
CA LYS A 350 13.47 42.10 2.85
C LYS A 350 13.79 43.51 3.25
N LYS A 351 14.13 43.77 4.54
CA LYS A 351 14.53 45.12 5.02
C LYS A 351 15.83 45.60 4.41
N ALA A 352 16.77 44.70 4.18
CA ALA A 352 18.07 45.06 3.64
C ALA A 352 18.06 45.36 2.12
N GLY A 353 16.88 45.33 1.47
CA GLY A 353 16.72 45.68 0.04
C GLY A 353 16.33 44.55 -0.85
N ARG A 354 15.83 43.42 -0.28
CA ARG A 354 15.29 42.23 -1.00
C ARG A 354 16.33 41.51 -1.88
N ASN A 355 15.88 40.55 -2.66
CA ASN A 355 16.67 39.76 -3.61
C ASN A 355 18.01 39.28 -3.01
N ARG A 356 17.98 38.69 -1.84
CA ARG A 356 19.17 38.23 -1.10
C ARG A 356 18.90 37.10 -0.15
N VAL A 357 20.00 36.46 0.27
CA VAL A 357 20.01 35.44 1.29
C VAL A 357 20.55 36.01 2.60
N THR A 358 19.91 35.72 3.71
CA THR A 358 20.32 36.16 5.05
C THR A 358 20.26 35.01 6.05
N THR A 359 21.07 35.05 7.09
CA THR A 359 21.00 34.20 8.28
C THR A 359 21.24 35.05 9.53
N LEU A 360 20.53 34.74 10.61
CA LEU A 360 20.76 35.41 11.91
C LEU A 360 21.83 34.71 12.74
N GLN A 361 22.30 33.53 12.28
CA GLN A 361 23.36 32.80 12.96
C GLN A 361 24.70 33.44 12.65
N SER A 362 25.29 34.10 13.68
CA SER A 362 26.65 34.59 13.60
C SER A 362 27.60 33.44 13.32
N SER A 363 28.50 33.63 12.35
CA SER A 363 29.62 32.72 12.02
C SER A 363 30.68 32.71 13.15
N THR A 364 30.28 32.40 14.37
CA THR A 364 31.20 32.23 15.50
C THR A 364 31.81 30.83 15.41
N GLY A 365 32.93 30.73 14.66
CA GLY A 365 33.67 29.47 14.60
C GLY A 365 34.82 29.37 13.61
N LEU A 366 35.41 30.47 13.14
CA LEU A 366 36.65 30.43 12.37
C LEU A 366 37.58 31.61 12.69
N SER A 367 37.91 31.79 13.98
CA SER A 367 39.08 32.64 14.36
C SER A 367 39.79 31.94 15.54
N GLY A 368 40.64 30.95 15.24
CA GLY A 368 41.38 30.24 16.25
C GLY A 368 42.38 29.25 15.71
N PHE A 369 43.05 29.55 14.59
CA PHE A 369 44.35 28.94 14.27
C PHE A 369 45.21 29.98 13.59
N GLY A 370 45.95 30.70 14.43
CA GLY A 370 46.97 31.61 13.99
C GLY A 370 47.76 32.14 15.18
N ARG A 371 48.66 31.31 15.69
CA ARG A 371 49.99 31.66 16.19
C ARG A 371 50.78 30.43 16.53
#